data_b7334814f2d29474cdadbdc9bc608506
#
_entry.id   b7334814f2d29474cdadbdc9bc608506
#
_cell.length_a   1.000
_cell.length_b   1.000
_cell.length_c   1.000
_cell.angle_alpha   90.00
_cell.angle_beta   90.00
_cell.angle_gamma   90.00
#
_symmetry.space_group_name_H-M   'P 1'
#
loop_
_entity.id
_entity.type
_entity.pdbx_description
1 polymer ?
#
loop_
_entity_poly.entity_id
_entity_poly.type
_entity_poly.pdbx_seq_one_letter_code
_entity_poly.pdbx_strand_id
1 'polypeptide(L)'
;MYPKIGIRPTIDGRQGGVRESLEEKTMALAHAVADLISNNLRNGDGSPVECVIADSTIGRVAETAACQEKFEREGVGATITVTSCW
;
A
#
# COMPACT_ATOMS: atom_id res chain seq x y z
N MET A 1 4.08 -3.26 -21.33
CA MET A 1 3.40 -3.05 -20.04
C MET A 1 4.44 -2.80 -18.95
N TYR A 2 4.22 -1.81 -18.12
CA TYR A 2 5.15 -1.49 -17.03
C TYR A 2 4.67 -2.07 -15.72
N PRO A 3 5.58 -2.51 -14.84
CA PRO A 3 5.19 -3.01 -13.53
C PRO A 3 4.56 -1.91 -12.68
N LYS A 4 3.64 -2.31 -11.81
CA LYS A 4 2.98 -1.39 -10.89
C LYS A 4 3.75 -1.36 -9.57
N ILE A 5 3.52 -0.31 -8.81
CA ILE A 5 4.09 -0.19 -7.45
C ILE A 5 3.00 -0.54 -6.45
N GLY A 6 3.29 -1.49 -5.58
CA GLY A 6 2.37 -1.88 -4.51
C GLY A 6 2.63 -1.07 -3.25
N ILE A 7 1.58 -0.54 -2.65
CA ILE A 7 1.68 0.20 -1.39
C ILE A 7 1.16 -0.71 -0.28
N ARG A 8 1.99 -0.97 0.71
CA ARG A 8 1.68 -1.84 1.84
C ARG A 8 1.50 -1.01 3.10
N PRO A 9 0.25 -0.67 3.47
CA PRO A 9 0.00 0.05 4.72
C PRO A 9 0.09 -0.93 5.89
N THR A 10 1.12 -0.78 6.72
CA THR A 10 1.36 -1.68 7.84
C THR A 10 1.09 -1.01 9.17
N ILE A 11 0.55 -1.77 10.11
CA ILE A 11 0.29 -1.32 11.46
C ILE A 11 0.70 -2.42 12.45
N ASP A 12 0.80 -2.04 13.72
CA ASP A 12 0.97 -3.01 14.79
C ASP A 12 -0.30 -3.88 14.86
N GLY A 13 -0.14 -5.18 14.93
CA GLY A 13 -1.25 -6.12 14.99
C GLY A 13 -1.97 -6.19 16.33
N ARG A 14 -1.58 -5.37 17.29
CA ARG A 14 -2.21 -5.36 18.62
C ARG A 14 -3.67 -4.96 18.52
N GLN A 15 -4.46 -5.52 19.42
CA GLN A 15 -5.88 -5.27 19.45
C GLN A 15 -6.23 -4.05 20.31
N GLY A 16 -7.43 -3.52 20.07
CA GLY A 16 -7.97 -2.41 20.83
C GLY A 16 -8.26 -1.19 19.95
N GLY A 17 -8.84 -0.16 20.55
CA GLY A 17 -9.26 1.03 19.82
C GLY A 17 -8.15 1.79 19.11
N VAL A 18 -6.93 1.64 19.59
CA VAL A 18 -5.76 2.28 18.96
C VAL A 18 -5.57 1.75 17.54
N ARG A 19 -5.78 0.46 17.33
CA ARG A 19 -5.65 -0.14 16.01
C ARG A 19 -6.62 0.49 15.01
N GLU A 20 -7.88 0.67 15.40
CA GLU A 20 -8.88 1.24 14.50
C GLU A 20 -8.51 2.64 14.04
N SER A 21 -8.05 3.47 14.96
CA SER A 21 -7.60 4.82 14.63
C SER A 21 -6.40 4.81 13.70
N LEU A 22 -5.45 3.91 13.94
CA LEU A 22 -4.25 3.79 13.11
C LEU A 22 -4.56 3.24 11.73
N GLU A 23 -5.55 2.35 11.60
CA GLU A 23 -5.95 1.83 10.30
C GLU A 23 -6.38 2.95 9.37
N GLU A 24 -7.26 3.82 9.83
CA GLU A 24 -7.74 4.93 9.02
C GLU A 24 -6.61 5.87 8.61
N LYS A 25 -5.75 6.23 9.55
CA LYS A 25 -4.61 7.11 9.28
C LYS A 25 -3.62 6.46 8.32
N THR A 26 -3.33 5.18 8.51
CA THR A 26 -2.36 4.46 7.68
C THR A 26 -2.89 4.30 6.27
N MET A 27 -4.15 3.98 6.10
CA MET A 27 -4.76 3.90 4.77
C MET A 27 -4.76 5.26 4.06
N ALA A 28 -5.06 6.33 4.78
CA ALA A 28 -5.02 7.68 4.22
C ALA A 28 -3.60 8.04 3.77
N LEU A 29 -2.60 7.66 4.56
CA LEU A 29 -1.20 7.89 4.21
C LEU A 29 -0.81 7.08 2.98
N ALA A 30 -1.25 5.83 2.88
CA ALA A 30 -0.98 5.00 1.71
C ALA A 30 -1.56 5.62 0.43
N HIS A 31 -2.78 6.14 0.49
CA HIS A 31 -3.38 6.84 -0.64
C HIS A 31 -2.61 8.11 -1.00
N ALA A 32 -2.16 8.86 -0.02
CA ALA A 32 -1.35 10.06 -0.26
C ALA A 32 -0.03 9.71 -0.95
N VAL A 33 0.63 8.63 -0.52
CA VAL A 33 1.87 8.16 -1.15
C VAL A 33 1.60 7.73 -2.59
N ALA A 34 0.53 7.00 -2.83
CA ALA A 34 0.16 6.58 -4.18
C ALA A 34 -0.08 7.78 -5.10
N ASP A 35 -0.80 8.78 -4.62
CA ASP A 35 -1.04 10.00 -5.39
C ASP A 35 0.24 10.75 -5.69
N LEU A 36 1.13 10.85 -4.71
CA LEU A 36 2.43 11.49 -4.89
C LEU A 36 3.24 10.81 -5.98
N ILE A 37 3.28 9.49 -5.97
CA ILE A 37 4.01 8.72 -6.97
C ILE A 37 3.39 8.90 -8.35
N SER A 38 2.08 8.76 -8.45
CA SER A 38 1.39 8.86 -9.75
C SER A 38 1.48 10.26 -10.35
N ASN A 39 1.55 11.30 -9.51
CA ASN A 39 1.64 12.68 -9.98
C ASN A 39 3.06 13.13 -10.32
N ASN A 40 4.08 12.46 -9.77
CA ASN A 40 5.46 12.92 -9.91
C ASN A 40 6.37 11.98 -10.70
N LEU A 41 6.00 10.70 -10.82
CA LEU A 41 6.80 9.73 -11.55
C LEU A 41 6.09 9.27 -12.80
N ARG A 42 6.87 8.97 -13.83
CA ARG A 42 6.33 8.50 -15.11
C ARG A 42 7.08 7.26 -15.55
N ASN A 43 6.36 6.38 -16.24
CA ASN A 43 6.98 5.25 -16.93
C ASN A 43 7.80 5.76 -18.12
N GLY A 44 8.57 4.89 -18.74
CA GLY A 44 9.42 5.27 -19.86
C GLY A 44 8.68 5.84 -21.07
N ASP A 45 7.39 5.53 -21.21
CA ASP A 45 6.55 6.05 -22.29
C ASP A 45 5.81 7.34 -21.92
N GLY A 46 6.04 7.88 -20.73
CA GLY A 46 5.40 9.09 -20.24
C GLY A 46 4.09 8.89 -19.50
N SER A 47 3.58 7.67 -19.43
CA SER A 47 2.34 7.40 -18.67
C SER A 47 2.58 7.48 -17.16
N PRO A 48 1.55 7.81 -16.36
CA PRO A 48 1.70 7.83 -14.91
C PRO A 48 2.04 6.43 -14.38
N VAL A 49 2.89 6.37 -13.35
CA VAL A 49 3.16 5.13 -12.66
C VAL A 49 1.90 4.71 -11.90
N GLU A 50 1.45 3.47 -12.09
CA GLU A 50 0.28 2.96 -11.41
C GLU A 50 0.65 2.38 -10.05
N CYS A 51 -0.18 2.65 -9.05
CA CYS A 51 -0.01 2.11 -7.72
C CYS A 51 -1.18 1.20 -7.37
N VAL A 52 -0.87 0.12 -6.66
CA VAL A 52 -1.88 -0.81 -6.13
C VAL A 52 -1.77 -0.77 -4.61
N ILE A 53 -2.87 -0.47 -3.94
CA ILE A 53 -2.91 -0.39 -2.49
C ILE A 53 -3.59 -1.64 -1.95
N ALA A 54 -3.07 -2.22 -0.87
CA ALA A 54 -3.70 -3.36 -0.21
C ALA A 54 -5.13 -2.99 0.23
N ASP A 55 -6.03 -3.96 0.25
CA ASP A 55 -7.43 -3.72 0.59
C ASP A 55 -7.64 -3.31 2.05
N SER A 56 -6.69 -3.64 2.91
CA SER A 56 -6.72 -3.27 4.32
C SER A 56 -5.31 -3.03 4.83
N THR A 57 -5.22 -2.46 6.02
CA THR A 57 -3.92 -2.36 6.69
C THR A 57 -3.40 -3.76 7.02
N ILE A 58 -2.08 -3.89 7.08
CA ILE A 58 -1.42 -5.18 7.26
C ILE A 58 -0.81 -5.23 8.66
N GLY A 59 -1.40 -6.02 9.53
CA GLY A 59 -0.90 -6.20 10.88
C GLY A 59 -0.86 -7.66 11.31
N ARG A 60 -1.37 -8.57 10.47
CA ARG A 60 -1.47 -9.99 10.79
C ARG A 60 -1.10 -10.83 9.58
N VAL A 61 -0.84 -12.10 9.82
CA VAL A 61 -0.41 -13.04 8.77
C VAL A 61 -1.44 -13.15 7.64
N ALA A 62 -2.72 -13.25 7.97
CA ALA A 62 -3.76 -13.37 6.96
C ALA A 62 -3.83 -12.14 6.06
N GLU A 63 -3.65 -10.96 6.64
CA GLU A 63 -3.64 -9.71 5.88
C GLU A 63 -2.42 -9.61 4.97
N THR A 64 -1.27 -10.10 5.45
CA THR A 64 -0.05 -10.14 4.65
C THR A 64 -0.21 -11.06 3.45
N ALA A 65 -0.78 -12.26 3.65
CA ALA A 65 -1.00 -13.21 2.57
C ALA A 65 -1.97 -12.66 1.54
N ALA A 66 -3.05 -12.02 1.97
CA ALA A 66 -4.03 -11.42 1.06
C ALA A 66 -3.42 -10.30 0.23
N CYS A 67 -2.58 -9.48 0.84
CA CYS A 67 -1.87 -8.40 0.15
C CYS A 67 -0.93 -8.96 -0.91
N GLN A 68 -0.15 -9.98 -0.57
CA GLN A 68 0.77 -10.59 -1.50
C GLN A 68 0.03 -11.19 -2.70
N GLU A 69 -1.06 -11.88 -2.47
CA GLU A 69 -1.88 -12.46 -3.53
C GLU A 69 -2.42 -11.38 -4.46
N LYS A 70 -2.95 -10.30 -3.89
CA LYS A 70 -3.44 -9.17 -4.69
C LYS A 70 -2.33 -8.57 -5.55
N PHE A 71 -1.15 -8.35 -4.98
CA PHE A 71 -0.05 -7.74 -5.70
C PHE A 71 0.46 -8.63 -6.83
N GLU A 72 0.50 -9.93 -6.62
CA GLU A 72 0.87 -10.87 -7.69
C GLU A 72 -0.14 -10.83 -8.82
N ARG A 73 -1.43 -10.83 -8.48
CA ARG A 73 -2.52 -10.79 -9.46
C ARG A 73 -2.51 -9.49 -10.27
N GLU A 74 -2.13 -8.38 -9.65
CA GLU A 74 -2.14 -7.06 -10.28
C GLU A 74 -0.84 -6.73 -11.02
N GLY A 75 0.17 -7.58 -10.95
CA GLY A 75 1.41 -7.35 -11.67
C GLY A 75 2.35 -6.35 -11.00
N VAL A 76 2.36 -6.32 -9.69
CA VAL A 76 3.23 -5.41 -8.93
C VAL A 76 4.68 -5.86 -9.06
N GLY A 77 5.57 -4.94 -9.44
CA GLY A 77 6.99 -5.23 -9.59
C GLY A 77 7.87 -4.73 -8.45
N ALA A 78 7.36 -3.79 -7.66
CA ALA A 78 8.09 -3.25 -6.51
C ALA A 78 7.07 -2.83 -5.45
N THR A 79 7.48 -2.82 -4.19
CA THR A 79 6.58 -2.44 -3.09
C THR A 79 7.18 -1.36 -2.23
N ILE A 80 6.31 -0.53 -1.66
CA ILE A 80 6.66 0.48 -0.66
C ILE A 80 5.83 0.19 0.58
N THR A 81 6.50 0.10 1.72
CA THR A 81 5.82 -0.09 3.00
C THR A 81 5.59 1.26 3.65
N VAL A 82 4.36 1.50 4.05
CA VAL A 82 3.95 2.74 4.72
C VAL A 82 3.50 2.38 6.12
N THR A 83 4.13 2.97 7.12
CA THR A 83 3.83 2.69 8.52
C THR A 83 3.58 3.99 9.26
N SER A 84 2.43 4.09 9.93
CA SER A 84 2.16 5.23 10.81
C SER A 84 2.99 5.10 12.08
N CYS A 85 3.54 6.20 12.53
CA CYS A 85 4.21 6.25 13.81
C CYS A 85 3.19 6.47 14.92
N TRP A 86 3.46 5.87 16.06
CA TRP A 86 2.62 6.00 17.23
C TRP A 86 3.46 6.22 18.49
#